data_361e247419b2789317474c7be041bc87
#
_entry.id   361e247419b2789317474c7be041bc87
#
_cell.length_a   1.000
_cell.length_b   1.000
_cell.length_c   1.000
_cell.angle_alpha   90.00
_cell.angle_beta   90.00
_cell.angle_gamma   90.00
#
_symmetry.space_group_name_H-M   'P 1'
#
loop_
_entity.id
_entity.type
_entity.pdbx_description
1 polymer ?
#
loop_
_entity_poly.entity_id
_entity_poly.type
_entity_poly.pdbx_seq_one_letter_code
_entity_poly.pdbx_strand_id
1 'polypeptide(L)'
;MKVLPDRPRLFRVVVALGVMALAAACGSNSPGSAGTTASPAASAASGVDLEQGTATVMNAQETVLTSPDGFTLYYLTVDTAAAPKCTGACLSTWPPLLTNGNPSSMVPLSGTLTVAMNANGDQVAYNGHLLYRYAGDKAKGDAKGEGLQAFGGVWKVATPALTVAG
;
A
#
# COMPACT_ATOMS: atom_id res chain seq x y z
N MET A 1 -18.31 37.09 -32.87
CA MET A 1 -17.51 37.06 -31.64
C MET A 1 -16.17 36.31 -31.94
N LYS A 2 -15.07 37.03 -31.86
CA LYS A 2 -13.74 36.57 -32.25
C LYS A 2 -13.05 36.00 -31.03
N VAL A 3 -12.72 34.71 -31.05
CA VAL A 3 -11.93 34.07 -30.01
C VAL A 3 -10.45 34.15 -30.38
N LEU A 4 -9.63 34.80 -29.54
CA LEU A 4 -8.18 34.89 -29.74
C LEU A 4 -7.51 33.62 -29.16
N PRO A 5 -6.45 33.11 -29.83
CA PRO A 5 -5.66 32.00 -29.28
C PRO A 5 -4.60 32.53 -28.31
N ASP A 6 -4.47 31.80 -27.19
CA ASP A 6 -3.52 32.04 -26.12
C ASP A 6 -2.11 31.58 -26.53
N ARG A 7 -1.09 32.35 -26.14
CA ARG A 7 0.32 32.18 -26.55
C ARG A 7 1.07 31.30 -25.54
N PRO A 8 1.95 30.40 -26.01
CA PRO A 8 2.82 29.64 -25.09
C PRO A 8 3.96 30.50 -24.56
N ARG A 9 4.15 30.50 -23.23
CA ARG A 9 5.31 31.11 -22.57
C ARG A 9 6.55 30.22 -22.71
N LEU A 10 7.53 30.74 -23.46
CA LEU A 10 8.88 30.20 -23.56
C LEU A 10 9.60 30.35 -22.21
N PHE A 11 9.95 29.25 -21.56
CA PHE A 11 10.88 29.22 -20.42
C PHE A 11 12.32 29.26 -20.97
N ARG A 12 13.04 30.31 -20.63
CA ARG A 12 14.48 30.48 -20.91
C ARG A 12 15.28 29.59 -19.96
N VAL A 13 16.06 28.68 -20.53
CA VAL A 13 17.11 27.94 -19.87
C VAL A 13 18.33 28.84 -19.71
N VAL A 14 18.75 29.10 -18.48
CA VAL A 14 20.02 29.74 -18.18
C VAL A 14 21.02 28.64 -17.80
N VAL A 15 22.01 28.45 -18.69
CA VAL A 15 23.18 27.59 -18.45
C VAL A 15 24.23 28.45 -17.73
N ALA A 16 24.59 28.09 -16.53
CA ALA A 16 25.74 28.66 -15.83
C ALA A 16 26.88 27.63 -15.81
N LEU A 17 27.94 27.94 -16.57
CA LEU A 17 29.24 27.29 -16.45
C LEU A 17 29.96 27.86 -15.22
N GLY A 18 30.41 27.01 -14.34
CA GLY A 18 31.25 27.32 -13.19
C GLY A 18 32.48 26.42 -13.12
N VAL A 19 33.61 27.07 -13.12
CA VAL A 19 35.00 26.71 -13.36
C VAL A 19 35.59 25.78 -12.26
N MET A 20 36.51 24.88 -12.70
CA MET A 20 37.42 24.01 -11.95
C MET A 20 38.29 24.76 -10.92
N ALA A 21 38.56 24.11 -9.79
CA ALA A 21 39.79 24.27 -9.03
C ALA A 21 40.28 22.92 -8.50
N LEU A 22 41.43 22.47 -9.03
CA LEU A 22 42.24 21.38 -8.46
C LEU A 22 42.99 21.91 -7.23
N ALA A 23 42.94 21.19 -6.14
CA ALA A 23 43.95 21.28 -5.08
C ALA A 23 44.38 19.86 -4.67
N ALA A 24 45.60 19.52 -5.02
CA ALA A 24 46.32 18.35 -4.53
C ALA A 24 46.94 18.67 -3.16
N ALA A 25 46.71 17.83 -2.18
CA ALA A 25 47.52 17.78 -0.97
C ALA A 25 47.76 16.34 -0.55
N CYS A 26 49.03 15.89 -0.69
CA CYS A 26 49.59 14.68 -0.09
C CYS A 26 49.74 14.90 1.43
N GLY A 27 49.52 13.86 2.24
CA GLY A 27 49.89 13.92 3.64
C GLY A 27 49.52 12.69 4.46
N SER A 28 50.46 11.76 4.59
CA SER A 28 50.79 10.94 5.76
C SER A 28 49.86 9.81 6.22
N ASN A 29 50.40 8.63 6.08
CA ASN A 29 50.05 7.39 6.78
C ASN A 29 50.03 7.56 8.31
N SER A 30 48.99 7.01 8.93
CA SER A 30 49.05 6.47 10.28
C SER A 30 48.25 5.15 10.35
N PRO A 31 48.84 4.06 10.84
CA PRO A 31 48.10 2.81 11.04
C PRO A 31 47.53 2.81 12.45
N GLY A 32 46.26 2.54 12.60
CA GLY A 32 45.71 2.23 13.92
C GLY A 32 44.24 2.60 14.09
N SER A 33 43.41 1.71 13.93
CA SER A 33 42.34 1.30 14.81
C SER A 33 41.32 0.48 14.00
N ALA A 34 41.23 -0.79 14.30
CA ALA A 34 40.16 -1.66 13.85
C ALA A 34 38.84 -1.13 14.51
N GLY A 35 38.24 -0.13 13.89
CA GLY A 35 36.86 0.21 14.13
C GLY A 35 35.99 -0.84 13.47
N THR A 36 35.42 -1.71 14.30
CA THR A 36 34.30 -2.57 13.90
C THR A 36 33.19 -1.66 13.40
N THR A 37 33.16 -1.43 12.09
CA THR A 37 31.98 -0.87 11.44
C THR A 37 30.87 -1.90 11.64
N ALA A 38 30.03 -1.64 12.66
CA ALA A 38 28.73 -2.24 12.70
C ALA A 38 28.04 -1.90 11.36
N SER A 39 27.97 -2.91 10.50
CA SER A 39 27.10 -2.86 9.33
C SER A 39 25.74 -2.45 9.84
N PRO A 40 25.11 -1.39 9.31
CA PRO A 40 23.73 -1.12 9.66
C PRO A 40 23.00 -2.42 9.33
N ALA A 41 22.40 -3.03 10.37
CA ALA A 41 21.49 -4.14 10.17
C ALA A 41 20.52 -3.67 9.09
N ALA A 42 20.51 -4.37 7.97
CA ALA A 42 19.50 -4.15 6.95
C ALA A 42 18.17 -4.19 7.69
N SER A 43 17.49 -3.05 7.77
CA SER A 43 16.11 -3.01 8.20
C SER A 43 15.41 -4.04 7.33
N ALA A 44 15.00 -5.14 7.95
CA ALA A 44 14.14 -6.11 7.29
C ALA A 44 13.00 -5.29 6.66
N ALA A 45 12.83 -5.43 5.35
CA ALA A 45 11.80 -4.73 4.63
C ALA A 45 10.51 -4.96 5.39
N SER A 46 10.01 -3.89 6.00
CA SER A 46 8.77 -3.93 6.75
C SER A 46 7.68 -4.31 5.76
N GLY A 47 6.90 -5.33 6.09
CA GLY A 47 5.72 -5.66 5.32
C GLY A 47 4.73 -4.48 5.30
N VAL A 48 3.63 -4.68 4.64
CA VAL A 48 2.54 -3.69 4.62
C VAL A 48 2.00 -3.49 6.04
N ASP A 49 1.87 -2.23 6.45
CA ASP A 49 1.26 -1.84 7.71
C ASP A 49 -0.22 -1.51 7.48
N LEU A 50 -1.11 -2.23 8.16
CA LEU A 50 -2.53 -1.90 8.16
C LEU A 50 -2.80 -0.79 9.18
N GLU A 51 -3.75 0.06 8.84
CA GLU A 51 -4.25 1.11 9.73
C GLU A 51 -5.75 0.93 9.99
N GLN A 52 -6.28 1.69 10.93
CA GLN A 52 -7.71 1.87 11.10
C GLN A 52 -8.09 3.27 10.63
N GLY A 53 -9.20 3.35 9.93
CA GLY A 53 -9.79 4.60 9.48
C GLY A 53 -11.28 4.62 9.71
N THR A 54 -11.90 5.72 9.38
CA THR A 54 -13.35 5.86 9.36
C THR A 54 -13.83 5.96 7.92
N ALA A 55 -14.82 5.17 7.54
CA ALA A 55 -15.44 5.22 6.23
C ALA A 55 -16.95 5.34 6.31
N THR A 56 -17.58 5.91 5.26
CA THR A 56 -19.04 5.97 5.14
C THR A 56 -19.52 4.67 4.49
N VAL A 57 -19.97 3.74 5.31
CA VAL A 57 -20.51 2.44 4.89
C VAL A 57 -22.03 2.52 4.92
N MET A 58 -22.71 2.36 3.77
CA MET A 58 -24.17 2.40 3.66
C MET A 58 -24.84 3.58 4.42
N ASN A 59 -24.22 4.78 4.32
CA ASN A 59 -24.63 6.02 4.99
C ASN A 59 -24.36 6.10 6.51
N ALA A 60 -23.64 5.14 7.09
CA ALA A 60 -23.20 5.19 8.48
C ALA A 60 -21.67 5.37 8.52
N GLN A 61 -21.17 6.04 9.57
CA GLN A 61 -19.73 6.10 9.83
C GLN A 61 -19.31 4.83 10.58
N GLU A 62 -18.36 4.09 10.02
CA GLU A 62 -17.85 2.86 10.62
C GLU A 62 -16.31 2.90 10.72
N THR A 63 -15.77 2.23 11.74
CA THR A 63 -14.33 1.97 11.82
C THR A 63 -13.99 0.78 10.93
N VAL A 64 -13.09 1.02 9.97
CA VAL A 64 -12.70 0.05 8.95
C VAL A 64 -11.18 -0.16 8.96
N LEU A 65 -10.73 -1.27 8.40
CA LEU A 65 -9.33 -1.47 8.08
C LEU A 65 -8.99 -0.69 6.81
N THR A 66 -7.83 -0.08 6.81
CA THR A 66 -7.31 0.68 5.66
C THR A 66 -5.91 0.22 5.30
N SER A 67 -5.57 0.39 4.04
CA SER A 67 -4.20 0.30 3.54
C SER A 67 -3.34 1.48 4.06
N PRO A 68 -2.00 1.41 3.97
CA PRO A 68 -1.10 2.48 4.47
C PRO A 68 -1.37 3.85 3.86
N ASP A 69 -1.93 3.89 2.67
CA ASP A 69 -2.35 5.13 1.99
C ASP A 69 -3.79 5.56 2.35
N GLY A 70 -4.44 4.89 3.33
CA GLY A 70 -5.70 5.28 3.95
C GLY A 70 -6.96 4.91 3.16
N PHE A 71 -6.87 4.02 2.16
CA PHE A 71 -8.04 3.52 1.44
C PHE A 71 -8.66 2.31 2.15
N THR A 72 -9.99 2.23 2.11
CA THR A 72 -10.76 1.15 2.71
C THR A 72 -10.38 -0.21 2.14
N LEU A 73 -10.28 -1.20 3.01
CA LEU A 73 -10.01 -2.59 2.65
C LEU A 73 -11.30 -3.42 2.67
N TYR A 74 -11.33 -4.40 1.80
CA TYR A 74 -12.47 -5.27 1.56
C TYR A 74 -12.03 -6.73 1.54
N TYR A 75 -12.99 -7.61 1.67
CA TYR A 75 -12.85 -9.04 1.41
C TYR A 75 -14.02 -9.58 0.59
N LEU A 76 -13.80 -10.66 -0.14
CA LEU A 76 -14.84 -11.37 -0.88
C LEU A 76 -15.30 -12.58 -0.05
N THR A 77 -16.61 -12.69 0.19
CA THR A 77 -17.17 -13.69 1.12
C THR A 77 -16.92 -15.14 0.75
N VAL A 78 -16.59 -15.42 -0.50
CA VAL A 78 -16.33 -16.79 -1.02
C VAL A 78 -14.85 -17.10 -1.22
N ASP A 79 -13.96 -16.14 -0.89
CA ASP A 79 -12.53 -16.36 -0.96
C ASP A 79 -12.05 -17.20 0.24
N THR A 80 -11.05 -18.01 -0.02
CA THR A 80 -10.22 -18.61 1.02
C THR A 80 -8.78 -18.17 0.84
N ALA A 81 -7.99 -18.21 1.90
CA ALA A 81 -6.58 -17.77 1.85
C ALA A 81 -5.79 -18.52 0.75
N ALA A 82 -6.06 -19.80 0.55
CA ALA A 82 -5.38 -20.65 -0.45
C ALA A 82 -5.97 -20.58 -1.86
N ALA A 83 -7.24 -20.18 -1.99
CA ALA A 83 -7.97 -20.25 -3.27
C ALA A 83 -8.84 -19.01 -3.49
N PRO A 84 -8.23 -17.87 -3.89
CA PRO A 84 -8.99 -16.68 -4.23
C PRO A 84 -9.89 -16.94 -5.45
N LYS A 85 -11.14 -16.47 -5.39
CA LYS A 85 -12.05 -16.41 -6.54
C LYS A 85 -11.83 -15.16 -7.37
N CYS A 86 -11.33 -14.08 -6.71
CA CYS A 86 -10.94 -12.87 -7.39
C CYS A 86 -9.51 -13.03 -7.96
N THR A 87 -9.42 -13.33 -9.26
CA THR A 87 -8.17 -13.48 -10.01
C THR A 87 -8.31 -12.87 -11.42
N GLY A 88 -7.21 -12.70 -12.13
CA GLY A 88 -7.21 -12.22 -13.52
C GLY A 88 -7.90 -10.86 -13.67
N ALA A 89 -8.96 -10.78 -14.47
CA ALA A 89 -9.67 -9.55 -14.76
C ALA A 89 -10.31 -8.90 -13.51
N CYS A 90 -10.59 -9.67 -12.46
CA CYS A 90 -11.10 -9.15 -11.19
C CYS A 90 -10.12 -8.15 -10.57
N LEU A 91 -8.82 -8.39 -10.68
CA LEU A 91 -7.79 -7.61 -10.01
C LEU A 91 -7.68 -6.17 -10.49
N SER A 92 -8.21 -5.85 -11.68
CA SER A 92 -8.27 -4.46 -12.16
C SER A 92 -9.30 -3.63 -11.38
N THR A 93 -10.36 -4.26 -10.90
CA THR A 93 -11.41 -3.62 -10.09
C THR A 93 -11.14 -3.79 -8.59
N TRP A 94 -10.58 -4.92 -8.21
CA TRP A 94 -10.27 -5.30 -6.83
C TRP A 94 -8.80 -5.66 -6.69
N PRO A 95 -7.88 -4.67 -6.68
CA PRO A 95 -6.47 -4.94 -6.48
C PRO A 95 -6.21 -5.60 -5.12
N PRO A 96 -5.49 -6.74 -5.08
CA PRO A 96 -5.14 -7.39 -3.82
C PRO A 96 -4.17 -6.51 -3.01
N LEU A 97 -4.28 -6.56 -1.69
CA LEU A 97 -3.28 -5.96 -0.82
C LEU A 97 -2.10 -6.92 -0.72
N LEU A 98 -1.03 -6.62 -1.45
CA LEU A 98 0.19 -7.43 -1.48
C LEU A 98 1.21 -6.93 -0.48
N THR A 99 2.09 -7.83 -0.03
CA THR A 99 3.22 -7.54 0.86
C THR A 99 4.48 -8.23 0.35
N ASN A 100 5.63 -7.73 0.73
CA ASN A 100 6.94 -8.36 0.49
C ASN A 100 7.63 -8.79 1.80
N GLY A 101 6.87 -8.89 2.88
CA GLY A 101 7.31 -9.28 4.21
C GLY A 101 6.12 -9.55 5.11
N ASN A 102 6.36 -9.74 6.41
CA ASN A 102 5.26 -9.94 7.36
C ASN A 102 4.43 -8.65 7.49
N PRO A 103 3.11 -8.72 7.29
CA PRO A 103 2.25 -7.57 7.52
C PRO A 103 2.20 -7.23 9.01
N SER A 104 2.11 -5.95 9.30
CA SER A 104 1.91 -5.43 10.66
C SER A 104 0.73 -4.46 10.70
N SER A 105 0.41 -3.95 11.87
CA SER A 105 -0.62 -2.93 12.05
C SER A 105 -0.08 -1.82 12.91
N MET A 106 -0.37 -0.58 12.53
CA MET A 106 -0.04 0.62 13.30
C MET A 106 -0.86 0.75 14.58
N VAL A 107 -1.94 -0.01 14.68
CA VAL A 107 -2.85 -0.02 15.82
C VAL A 107 -3.10 -1.46 16.29
N PRO A 108 -3.40 -1.69 17.56
CA PRO A 108 -3.77 -3.02 18.04
C PRO A 108 -4.99 -3.57 17.29
N LEU A 109 -4.86 -4.76 16.73
CA LEU A 109 -5.96 -5.51 16.11
C LEU A 109 -6.33 -6.69 16.99
N SER A 110 -7.63 -7.01 17.06
CA SER A 110 -8.12 -8.18 17.79
C SER A 110 -7.91 -9.50 17.04
N GLY A 111 -7.60 -9.41 15.74
CA GLY A 111 -7.41 -10.55 14.85
C GLY A 111 -5.96 -10.76 14.44
N THR A 112 -5.75 -11.80 13.63
CA THR A 112 -4.43 -12.23 13.16
C THR A 112 -4.19 -11.77 11.72
N LEU A 113 -3.05 -11.11 11.50
CA LEU A 113 -2.53 -10.81 10.17
C LEU A 113 -1.62 -11.94 9.72
N THR A 114 -1.78 -12.36 8.48
CA THR A 114 -0.95 -13.40 7.85
C THR A 114 -0.65 -13.04 6.40
N VAL A 115 0.35 -13.71 5.83
CA VAL A 115 0.59 -13.73 4.37
C VAL A 115 -0.03 -14.98 3.80
N ALA A 116 -0.90 -14.82 2.83
CA ALA A 116 -1.46 -15.90 2.03
C ALA A 116 -0.73 -15.96 0.68
N MET A 117 0.10 -16.97 0.50
CA MET A 117 0.75 -17.26 -0.79
C MET A 117 -0.26 -17.93 -1.71
N ASN A 118 -0.74 -17.21 -2.71
CA ASN A 118 -1.78 -17.69 -3.62
C ASN A 118 -1.56 -17.20 -5.06
N ALA A 119 -2.55 -17.41 -5.95
CA ALA A 119 -2.45 -17.02 -7.35
C ALA A 119 -2.28 -15.50 -7.59
N ASN A 120 -2.61 -14.66 -6.60
CA ASN A 120 -2.46 -13.21 -6.69
C ASN A 120 -1.07 -12.72 -6.21
N GLY A 121 -0.28 -13.61 -5.58
CA GLY A 121 1.00 -13.31 -4.96
C GLY A 121 0.96 -13.43 -3.43
N ASP A 122 1.89 -12.78 -2.75
CA ASP A 122 1.96 -12.72 -1.28
C ASP A 122 0.93 -11.73 -0.78
N GLN A 123 -0.30 -12.19 -0.60
CA GLN A 123 -1.45 -11.37 -0.27
C GLN A 123 -1.66 -11.30 1.24
N VAL A 124 -1.95 -10.12 1.75
CA VAL A 124 -2.31 -9.93 3.16
C VAL A 124 -3.69 -10.53 3.43
N ALA A 125 -3.78 -11.30 4.51
CA ALA A 125 -5.05 -11.79 5.03
C ALA A 125 -5.23 -11.37 6.49
N TYR A 126 -6.46 -11.00 6.86
CA TYR A 126 -6.87 -10.71 8.22
C TYR A 126 -7.92 -11.73 8.66
N ASN A 127 -7.65 -12.45 9.74
CA ASN A 127 -8.49 -13.55 10.22
C ASN A 127 -8.84 -14.57 9.12
N GLY A 128 -7.92 -14.81 8.18
CA GLY A 128 -8.10 -15.73 7.07
C GLY A 128 -8.84 -15.16 5.85
N HIS A 129 -9.35 -13.93 5.92
CA HIS A 129 -9.94 -13.23 4.79
C HIS A 129 -8.87 -12.48 3.99
N LEU A 130 -8.79 -12.74 2.69
CA LEU A 130 -7.91 -12.02 1.77
C LEU A 130 -8.36 -10.56 1.64
N LEU A 131 -7.40 -9.64 1.75
CA LEU A 131 -7.69 -8.22 1.70
C LEU A 131 -7.46 -7.64 0.31
N TYR A 132 -8.38 -6.77 -0.09
CA TYR A 132 -8.39 -6.08 -1.38
C TYR A 132 -8.70 -4.60 -1.21
N ARG A 133 -8.33 -3.82 -2.20
CA ARG A 133 -8.85 -2.46 -2.40
C ARG A 133 -9.98 -2.47 -3.42
N TYR A 134 -10.71 -1.37 -3.50
CA TYR A 134 -11.70 -1.18 -4.55
C TYR A 134 -11.32 -0.01 -5.45
N ALA A 135 -11.20 -0.25 -6.76
CA ALA A 135 -10.81 0.79 -7.72
C ALA A 135 -11.86 1.90 -7.87
N GLY A 136 -13.09 1.66 -7.42
CA GLY A 136 -14.17 2.65 -7.38
C GLY A 136 -14.07 3.67 -6.24
N ASP A 137 -13.31 3.39 -5.19
CA ASP A 137 -13.01 4.35 -4.13
C ASP A 137 -12.00 5.38 -4.64
N LYS A 138 -12.32 6.65 -4.52
CA LYS A 138 -11.49 7.76 -5.04
C LYS A 138 -10.91 8.63 -3.95
N ALA A 139 -11.40 8.49 -2.72
CA ALA A 139 -10.94 9.23 -1.56
C ALA A 139 -10.86 8.33 -0.33
N LYS A 140 -10.05 8.74 0.65
CA LYS A 140 -10.07 8.15 1.99
C LYS A 140 -11.45 8.31 2.59
N GLY A 141 -11.95 7.26 3.24
CA GLY A 141 -13.31 7.23 3.78
C GLY A 141 -14.41 6.84 2.79
N ASP A 142 -14.06 6.64 1.51
CA ASP A 142 -14.97 5.95 0.58
C ASP A 142 -15.10 4.48 0.98
N ALA A 143 -16.34 3.93 0.87
CA ALA A 143 -16.64 2.50 1.05
C ALA A 143 -17.66 2.03 0.02
N LYS A 144 -17.47 2.42 -1.23
CA LYS A 144 -18.42 2.18 -2.34
C LYS A 144 -18.47 0.73 -2.80
N GLY A 145 -17.53 -0.08 -2.32
CA GLY A 145 -17.47 -1.51 -2.60
C GLY A 145 -18.35 -2.38 -1.70
N GLU A 146 -18.87 -1.81 -0.58
CA GLU A 146 -19.72 -2.57 0.35
C GLU A 146 -20.98 -3.09 -0.32
N GLY A 147 -21.25 -4.39 -0.13
CA GLY A 147 -22.45 -5.05 -0.63
C GLY A 147 -22.47 -5.35 -2.13
N LEU A 148 -21.41 -5.01 -2.89
CA LEU A 148 -21.34 -5.33 -4.31
C LEU A 148 -21.29 -6.84 -4.52
N GLN A 149 -22.15 -7.35 -5.39
CA GLN A 149 -22.21 -8.76 -5.79
C GLN A 149 -21.43 -8.95 -7.09
N ALA A 150 -20.32 -9.64 -7.01
CA ALA A 150 -19.48 -9.96 -8.16
C ALA A 150 -18.57 -11.17 -7.87
N PHE A 151 -18.09 -11.83 -8.92
CA PHE A 151 -17.15 -12.95 -8.83
C PHE A 151 -17.61 -14.10 -7.92
N GLY A 152 -18.93 -14.32 -7.87
CA GLY A 152 -19.57 -15.43 -7.15
C GLY A 152 -19.80 -15.18 -5.66
N GLY A 153 -19.51 -14.01 -5.14
CA GLY A 153 -19.69 -13.64 -3.74
C GLY A 153 -20.15 -12.22 -3.54
N VAL A 154 -20.14 -11.79 -2.29
CA VAL A 154 -20.45 -10.43 -1.86
C VAL A 154 -19.17 -9.79 -1.35
N TRP A 155 -18.90 -8.57 -1.77
CA TRP A 155 -17.81 -7.75 -1.27
C TRP A 155 -18.24 -7.06 0.02
N LYS A 156 -17.40 -7.15 1.03
CA LYS A 156 -17.65 -6.58 2.34
C LYS A 156 -16.45 -5.74 2.80
N VAL A 157 -16.72 -4.65 3.47
CA VAL A 157 -15.68 -3.87 4.14
C VAL A 157 -15.05 -4.70 5.24
N ALA A 158 -13.72 -4.70 5.29
CA ALA A 158 -12.98 -5.33 6.37
C ALA A 158 -12.96 -4.38 7.59
N THR A 159 -13.44 -4.87 8.72
CA THR A 159 -13.44 -4.13 9.99
C THR A 159 -12.48 -4.77 10.99
N PRO A 160 -12.02 -4.04 12.04
CA PRO A 160 -11.22 -4.64 13.10
C PRO A 160 -11.92 -5.80 13.84
N ALA A 161 -13.26 -5.82 13.82
CA ALA A 161 -14.09 -6.86 14.46
C ALA A 161 -14.42 -8.03 13.51
N LEU A 162 -13.81 -8.08 12.30
CA LEU A 162 -14.04 -9.16 11.35
C LEU A 162 -13.72 -10.52 11.99
N THR A 163 -14.70 -11.43 11.99
CA THR A 163 -14.55 -12.77 12.55
C THR A 163 -13.66 -13.66 11.69
N VAL A 164 -13.18 -14.76 12.24
CA VAL A 164 -12.35 -15.72 11.50
C VAL A 164 -13.16 -16.33 10.36
N ALA A 165 -12.51 -16.48 9.20
CA ALA A 165 -13.09 -17.18 8.05
C ALA A 165 -13.42 -18.63 8.42
N GLY A 166 -14.60 -19.09 8.06
CA GLY A 166 -15.07 -20.45 8.29
C GLY A 166 -14.56 -21.46 7.27
#